data_1347c0a54cfa646a7bb608c8e7c662bd
#
_entry.id   1347c0a54cfa646a7bb608c8e7c662bd
#
_cell.length_a   1.000
_cell.length_b   1.000
_cell.length_c   1.000
_cell.angle_alpha   90.00
_cell.angle_beta   90.00
_cell.angle_gamma   90.00
#
_symmetry.space_group_name_H-M   'P 1'
#
loop_
_entity.id
_entity.type
_entity.pdbx_description
1 polymer ?
#
loop_
_entity_poly.entity_id
_entity_poly.type
_entity_poly.pdbx_seq_one_letter_code
_entity_poly.pdbx_strand_id
1 'polypeptide(L)'
;MKVFLVGGAIRDSLLGIPHNENDWVVINSSHEEMIDKGFKQVGKNFPVYLHPQTKEEYALARKEKKIGKGHGDFTFDVNFKISLDEDLQRRDITINAIAKDEHGNLYDPFHGVKDLKDRKIRVVSEAFAEDPLRLFRVARFKTKLAEFKFSITKDTLEMLTKMSLNNEVNFLSGERIWEETQKALRYRNSSIYFSTLKKIKAIKYFEGLDECYSKNLKLLKCLDSQKDMVSEKWALINLFSKKIEILEKKIRVPK
;
A
#
# COMPACT_ATOMS: atom_id res chain seq x y z
N MET A 1 -3.03 -14.41 -24.15
CA MET A 1 -2.72 -13.23 -23.31
C MET A 1 -3.92 -12.32 -23.22
N LYS A 2 -4.33 -11.91 -22.01
CA LYS A 2 -5.33 -10.85 -21.77
C LYS A 2 -4.74 -9.86 -20.79
N VAL A 3 -5.02 -8.56 -20.97
CA VAL A 3 -4.42 -7.47 -20.20
C VAL A 3 -5.50 -6.65 -19.51
N PHE A 4 -5.26 -6.29 -18.27
CA PHE A 4 -6.16 -5.48 -17.48
C PHE A 4 -5.39 -4.36 -16.78
N LEU A 5 -5.88 -3.12 -16.89
CA LEU A 5 -5.47 -2.06 -15.99
C LEU A 5 -6.00 -2.39 -14.58
N VAL A 6 -5.20 -2.15 -13.54
CA VAL A 6 -5.58 -2.56 -12.17
C VAL A 6 -5.16 -1.53 -11.11
N GLY A 7 -5.74 -1.63 -9.94
CA GLY A 7 -5.21 -0.99 -8.74
C GLY A 7 -5.47 0.51 -8.62
N GLY A 8 -4.42 1.23 -8.24
CA GLY A 8 -4.51 2.64 -7.88
C GLY A 8 -4.99 3.56 -9.00
N ALA A 9 -4.62 3.27 -10.24
CA ALA A 9 -5.02 4.04 -11.42
C ALA A 9 -6.54 4.06 -11.60
N ILE A 10 -7.21 2.90 -11.47
CA ILE A 10 -8.67 2.81 -11.60
C ILE A 10 -9.36 3.56 -10.47
N ARG A 11 -8.92 3.33 -9.23
CA ARG A 11 -9.44 4.06 -8.06
C ARG A 11 -9.34 5.58 -8.27
N ASP A 12 -8.16 6.05 -8.64
CA ASP A 12 -7.90 7.48 -8.79
C ASP A 12 -8.71 8.07 -9.95
N SER A 13 -8.81 7.36 -11.10
CA SER A 13 -9.66 7.72 -12.22
C SER A 13 -11.14 7.84 -11.82
N LEU A 14 -11.68 6.87 -11.08
CA LEU A 14 -13.07 6.89 -10.60
C LEU A 14 -13.35 8.00 -9.57
N LEU A 15 -12.31 8.50 -8.89
CA LEU A 15 -12.39 9.62 -7.96
C LEU A 15 -12.08 10.97 -8.60
N GLY A 16 -11.72 11.01 -9.90
CA GLY A 16 -11.28 12.23 -10.58
C GLY A 16 -9.93 12.75 -10.09
N ILE A 17 -9.08 11.88 -9.55
CA ILE A 17 -7.71 12.21 -9.10
C ILE A 17 -6.76 11.99 -10.28
N PRO A 18 -5.96 13.00 -10.67
CA PRO A 18 -4.92 12.80 -11.66
C PRO A 18 -3.93 11.71 -11.23
N HIS A 19 -3.58 10.85 -12.16
CA HIS A 19 -2.57 9.80 -11.94
C HIS A 19 -1.70 9.65 -13.20
N ASN A 20 -0.44 9.30 -13.00
CA ASN A 20 0.55 9.15 -14.08
C ASN A 20 1.10 7.72 -14.19
N GLU A 21 0.77 6.86 -13.25
CA GLU A 21 1.26 5.48 -13.19
C GLU A 21 0.10 4.53 -13.48
N ASN A 22 0.30 3.63 -14.45
CA ASN A 22 -0.63 2.57 -14.78
C ASN A 22 0.03 1.23 -14.46
N ASP A 23 -0.66 0.44 -13.65
CA ASP A 23 -0.28 -0.94 -13.35
C ASP A 23 -1.13 -1.89 -14.20
N TRP A 24 -0.48 -2.79 -14.93
CA TRP A 24 -1.16 -3.75 -15.78
C TRP A 24 -0.97 -5.18 -15.25
N VAL A 25 -2.05 -5.95 -15.24
CA VAL A 25 -2.01 -7.39 -14.97
C VAL A 25 -2.27 -8.16 -16.25
N VAL A 26 -1.46 -9.18 -16.47
CA VAL A 26 -1.55 -10.08 -17.61
C VAL A 26 -1.95 -11.46 -17.14
N ILE A 27 -3.03 -12.00 -17.69
CA ILE A 27 -3.50 -13.37 -17.46
C ILE A 27 -3.40 -14.20 -18.74
N ASN A 28 -3.40 -15.53 -18.60
CA ASN A 28 -3.30 -16.45 -19.72
C ASN A 28 -2.06 -16.16 -20.59
N SER A 29 -0.92 -15.95 -19.95
CA SER A 29 0.37 -15.71 -20.61
C SER A 29 1.51 -16.29 -19.77
N SER A 30 2.68 -16.49 -20.37
CA SER A 30 3.88 -16.98 -19.72
C SER A 30 5.02 -15.96 -19.80
N HIS A 31 6.12 -16.24 -19.08
CA HIS A 31 7.35 -15.47 -19.18
C HIS A 31 7.86 -15.43 -20.63
N GLU A 32 7.89 -16.58 -21.28
CA GLU A 32 8.38 -16.75 -22.66
C GLU A 32 7.54 -15.89 -23.62
N GLU A 33 6.20 -15.96 -23.51
CA GLU A 33 5.31 -15.16 -24.37
C GLU A 33 5.52 -13.65 -24.16
N MET A 34 5.79 -13.20 -22.89
CA MET A 34 6.09 -11.79 -22.62
C MET A 34 7.40 -11.37 -23.30
N ILE A 35 8.45 -12.18 -23.20
CA ILE A 35 9.75 -11.89 -23.84
C ILE A 35 9.62 -11.87 -25.37
N ASP A 36 8.93 -12.85 -25.95
CA ASP A 36 8.71 -12.94 -27.41
C ASP A 36 7.96 -11.71 -27.96
N LYS A 37 7.08 -11.11 -27.14
CA LYS A 37 6.39 -9.85 -27.46
C LYS A 37 7.23 -8.59 -27.20
N GLY A 38 8.51 -8.73 -26.85
CA GLY A 38 9.45 -7.64 -26.65
C GLY A 38 9.35 -6.94 -25.28
N PHE A 39 8.62 -7.49 -24.32
CA PHE A 39 8.62 -6.97 -22.96
C PHE A 39 9.97 -7.26 -22.28
N LYS A 40 10.45 -6.30 -21.48
CA LYS A 40 11.71 -6.44 -20.74
C LYS A 40 11.42 -6.71 -19.26
N GLN A 41 11.83 -7.88 -18.75
CA GLN A 41 11.73 -8.16 -17.33
C GLN A 41 12.58 -7.20 -16.51
N VAL A 42 12.00 -6.69 -15.42
CA VAL A 42 12.63 -5.85 -14.39
C VAL A 42 12.43 -6.49 -13.02
N GLY A 43 13.48 -6.43 -12.19
CA GLY A 43 13.45 -7.08 -10.87
C GLY A 43 13.84 -8.56 -10.91
N LYS A 44 14.62 -8.98 -9.91
CA LYS A 44 15.13 -10.37 -9.82
C LYS A 44 14.09 -11.36 -9.28
N ASN A 45 13.16 -10.88 -8.45
CA ASN A 45 12.25 -11.73 -7.68
C ASN A 45 10.77 -11.57 -8.06
N PHE A 46 10.44 -10.66 -8.97
CA PHE A 46 9.07 -10.39 -9.38
C PHE A 46 8.91 -10.48 -10.89
N PRO A 47 7.84 -11.12 -11.38
CA PRO A 47 7.54 -11.17 -12.81
C PRO A 47 6.89 -9.85 -13.28
N VAL A 48 7.63 -8.74 -13.16
CA VAL A 48 7.27 -7.43 -13.68
C VAL A 48 8.02 -7.18 -14.97
N TYR A 49 7.36 -6.65 -15.96
CA TYR A 49 7.86 -6.41 -17.30
C TYR A 49 7.56 -4.99 -17.74
N LEU A 50 8.52 -4.34 -18.38
CA LEU A 50 8.30 -3.05 -19.02
C LEU A 50 7.80 -3.24 -20.45
N HIS A 51 6.72 -2.56 -20.79
CA HIS A 51 6.21 -2.54 -22.16
C HIS A 51 7.25 -1.95 -23.12
N PRO A 52 7.47 -2.54 -24.30
CA PRO A 52 8.57 -2.15 -25.20
C PRO A 52 8.50 -0.67 -25.62
N GLN A 53 7.31 -0.13 -25.82
CA GLN A 53 7.10 1.24 -26.28
C GLN A 53 6.77 2.22 -25.12
N THR A 54 5.72 1.94 -24.33
CA THR A 54 5.22 2.87 -23.30
C THR A 54 6.05 2.87 -22.02
N LYS A 55 6.86 1.81 -21.78
CA LYS A 55 7.63 1.60 -20.54
C LYS A 55 6.78 1.43 -19.29
N GLU A 56 5.46 1.30 -19.44
CA GLU A 56 4.55 0.99 -18.33
C GLU A 56 4.82 -0.40 -17.78
N GLU A 57 4.49 -0.61 -16.51
CA GLU A 57 4.72 -1.86 -15.80
C GLU A 57 3.58 -2.86 -16.00
N TYR A 58 3.95 -4.05 -16.45
CA TYR A 58 3.08 -5.20 -16.64
C TYR A 58 3.51 -6.34 -15.72
N ALA A 59 2.59 -6.91 -14.98
CA ALA A 59 2.86 -8.06 -14.12
C ALA A 59 2.03 -9.26 -14.57
N LEU A 60 2.64 -10.44 -14.64
CA LEU A 60 1.87 -11.68 -14.77
C LEU A 60 1.04 -11.88 -13.49
N ALA A 61 -0.21 -12.32 -13.67
CA ALA A 61 -1.07 -12.70 -12.56
C ALA A 61 -0.37 -13.75 -11.70
N ARG A 62 -0.48 -13.60 -10.37
CA ARG A 62 0.25 -14.46 -9.44
C ARG A 62 -0.54 -14.74 -8.17
N LYS A 63 -0.24 -15.87 -7.55
CA LYS A 63 -0.55 -16.14 -6.15
C LYS A 63 0.69 -15.87 -5.30
N GLU A 64 0.48 -15.25 -4.16
CA GLU A 64 1.50 -15.08 -3.15
C GLU A 64 1.28 -16.15 -2.08
N LYS A 65 2.32 -16.91 -1.73
CA LYS A 65 2.28 -17.88 -0.65
C LYS A 65 3.39 -17.57 0.33
N LYS A 66 3.03 -17.29 1.58
CA LYS A 66 3.98 -17.09 2.66
C LYS A 66 4.62 -18.43 3.05
N ILE A 67 5.95 -18.52 3.05
CA ILE A 67 6.72 -19.70 3.45
C ILE A 67 7.50 -19.51 4.75
N GLY A 68 7.58 -18.30 5.31
CA GLY A 68 8.32 -18.00 6.54
C GLY A 68 7.82 -16.76 7.26
N LYS A 69 8.59 -16.28 8.25
CA LYS A 69 8.22 -15.13 9.11
C LYS A 69 8.69 -13.77 8.60
N GLY A 70 9.42 -13.71 7.49
CA GLY A 70 10.01 -12.49 6.93
C GLY A 70 9.45 -12.12 5.55
N HIS A 71 9.82 -10.92 5.06
CA HIS A 71 9.40 -10.46 3.72
C HIS A 71 10.07 -11.23 2.58
N GLY A 72 11.24 -11.84 2.79
CA GLY A 72 11.92 -12.70 1.81
C GLY A 72 11.30 -14.08 1.65
N ASP A 73 10.35 -14.42 2.50
CA ASP A 73 9.77 -15.75 2.61
C ASP A 73 8.43 -15.89 1.88
N PHE A 74 8.25 -15.14 0.78
CA PHE A 74 7.13 -15.34 -0.15
C PHE A 74 7.62 -16.10 -1.37
N THR A 75 6.93 -17.18 -1.72
CA THR A 75 7.01 -17.75 -3.06
C THR A 75 5.89 -17.17 -3.92
N PHE A 76 6.27 -16.88 -5.14
CA PHE A 76 5.33 -16.42 -6.17
C PHE A 76 5.05 -17.60 -7.08
N ASP A 77 3.83 -18.08 -7.07
CA ASP A 77 3.35 -19.01 -8.09
C ASP A 77 2.89 -18.16 -9.28
N VAL A 78 3.62 -18.24 -10.37
CA VAL A 78 3.32 -17.58 -11.64
C VAL A 78 2.92 -18.67 -12.61
N ASN A 79 1.64 -19.03 -12.59
CA ASN A 79 1.11 -20.04 -13.47
C ASN A 79 0.11 -19.38 -14.43
N PHE A 80 0.17 -19.72 -15.72
CA PHE A 80 -0.77 -19.22 -16.74
C PHE A 80 -2.25 -19.54 -16.41
N LYS A 81 -2.52 -20.44 -15.45
CA LYS A 81 -3.86 -20.80 -14.97
C LYS A 81 -4.41 -19.85 -13.89
N ILE A 82 -3.60 -18.92 -13.38
CA ILE A 82 -4.06 -18.01 -12.34
C ILE A 82 -5.08 -17.04 -12.94
N SER A 83 -6.25 -17.00 -12.32
CA SER A 83 -7.34 -16.13 -12.74
C SER A 83 -7.14 -14.68 -12.31
N LEU A 84 -7.87 -13.76 -12.95
CA LEU A 84 -7.88 -12.35 -12.53
C LEU A 84 -8.39 -12.20 -11.08
N ASP A 85 -9.41 -12.98 -10.69
CA ASP A 85 -9.98 -12.93 -9.34
C ASP A 85 -8.94 -13.32 -8.28
N GLU A 86 -8.12 -14.32 -8.55
CA GLU A 86 -7.04 -14.75 -7.65
C GLU A 86 -5.95 -13.67 -7.49
N ASP A 87 -5.61 -12.94 -8.57
CA ASP A 87 -4.68 -11.80 -8.47
C ASP A 87 -5.31 -10.63 -7.71
N LEU A 88 -6.58 -10.34 -7.94
CA LEU A 88 -7.27 -9.27 -7.22
C LEU A 88 -7.48 -9.59 -5.74
N GLN A 89 -7.73 -10.88 -5.39
CA GLN A 89 -7.95 -11.33 -4.02
C GLN A 89 -6.75 -11.11 -3.09
N ARG A 90 -5.52 -11.19 -3.61
CA ARG A 90 -4.30 -10.96 -2.82
C ARG A 90 -3.98 -9.49 -2.58
N ARG A 91 -4.71 -8.55 -3.19
CA ARG A 91 -4.48 -7.11 -3.03
C ARG A 91 -4.87 -6.64 -1.63
N ASP A 92 -4.47 -5.42 -1.29
CA ASP A 92 -4.62 -4.88 0.05
C ASP A 92 -6.06 -4.47 0.39
N ILE A 93 -6.66 -3.59 -0.40
CA ILE A 93 -7.99 -3.04 -0.12
C ILE A 93 -8.91 -3.14 -1.34
N THR A 94 -10.20 -3.28 -1.12
CA THR A 94 -11.21 -3.49 -2.18
C THR A 94 -11.15 -2.44 -3.27
N ILE A 95 -10.95 -1.17 -2.92
CA ILE A 95 -10.85 -0.06 -3.87
C ILE A 95 -9.57 -0.08 -4.73
N ASN A 96 -8.61 -0.95 -4.43
CA ASN A 96 -7.42 -1.25 -5.23
C ASN A 96 -7.53 -2.61 -5.94
N ALA A 97 -8.61 -3.36 -5.71
CA ALA A 97 -8.87 -4.68 -6.28
C ALA A 97 -9.93 -4.62 -7.40
N ILE A 98 -9.91 -3.56 -8.16
CA ILE A 98 -10.74 -3.34 -9.35
C ILE A 98 -9.83 -3.46 -10.57
N ALA A 99 -10.32 -4.14 -11.61
CA ALA A 99 -9.64 -4.23 -12.90
C ALA A 99 -10.51 -3.63 -14.01
N LYS A 100 -9.86 -3.20 -15.09
CA LYS A 100 -10.53 -2.67 -16.29
C LYS A 100 -9.88 -3.27 -17.53
N ASP A 101 -10.69 -3.81 -18.45
CA ASP A 101 -10.21 -4.32 -19.73
C ASP A 101 -9.96 -3.21 -20.77
N GLU A 102 -9.48 -3.59 -21.94
CA GLU A 102 -9.23 -2.69 -23.08
C GLU A 102 -10.50 -2.04 -23.65
N HIS A 103 -11.67 -2.63 -23.40
CA HIS A 103 -12.95 -2.10 -23.82
C HIS A 103 -13.59 -1.16 -22.78
N GLY A 104 -12.93 -0.99 -21.62
CA GLY A 104 -13.42 -0.14 -20.53
C GLY A 104 -14.34 -0.84 -19.54
N ASN A 105 -14.61 -2.14 -19.69
CA ASN A 105 -15.44 -2.90 -18.75
C ASN A 105 -14.72 -3.08 -17.43
N LEU A 106 -15.43 -2.83 -16.32
CA LEU A 106 -14.89 -3.02 -14.97
C LEU A 106 -15.15 -4.44 -14.47
N TYR A 107 -14.12 -5.03 -13.86
CA TYR A 107 -14.17 -6.29 -13.12
C TYR A 107 -13.95 -5.97 -11.64
N ASP A 108 -14.99 -6.20 -10.83
CA ASP A 108 -15.02 -5.79 -9.42
C ASP A 108 -15.59 -6.90 -8.53
N PRO A 109 -14.90 -8.05 -8.40
CA PRO A 109 -15.41 -9.19 -7.64
C PRO A 109 -15.48 -8.92 -6.13
N PHE A 110 -14.78 -7.89 -5.64
CA PHE A 110 -14.70 -7.55 -4.21
C PHE A 110 -15.46 -6.28 -3.84
N HIS A 111 -16.36 -5.80 -4.72
CA HIS A 111 -17.22 -4.64 -4.48
C HIS A 111 -16.47 -3.32 -4.19
N GLY A 112 -15.29 -3.14 -4.78
CA GLY A 112 -14.48 -1.94 -4.63
C GLY A 112 -15.16 -0.67 -5.15
N VAL A 113 -15.92 -0.76 -6.24
CA VAL A 113 -16.73 0.35 -6.79
C VAL A 113 -17.79 0.80 -5.77
N LYS A 114 -18.43 -0.15 -5.08
CA LYS A 114 -19.38 0.17 -4.01
C LYS A 114 -18.66 0.86 -2.85
N ASP A 115 -17.53 0.33 -2.38
CA ASP A 115 -16.74 0.93 -1.31
C ASP A 115 -16.20 2.31 -1.70
N LEU A 116 -15.89 2.58 -2.97
CA LEU A 116 -15.56 3.92 -3.47
C LEU A 116 -16.73 4.91 -3.31
N LYS A 117 -17.94 4.51 -3.71
CA LYS A 117 -19.15 5.33 -3.54
C LYS A 117 -19.46 5.59 -2.07
N ASP A 118 -19.34 4.57 -1.23
CA ASP A 118 -19.63 4.62 0.21
C ASP A 118 -18.48 5.24 1.02
N ARG A 119 -17.38 5.64 0.37
CA ARG A 119 -16.16 6.19 1.01
C ARG A 119 -15.59 5.28 2.09
N LYS A 120 -15.47 3.98 1.77
CA LYS A 120 -14.97 2.95 2.68
C LYS A 120 -13.60 2.44 2.27
N ILE A 121 -12.74 2.21 3.26
CA ILE A 121 -11.50 1.45 3.14
C ILE A 121 -11.75 0.10 3.80
N ARG A 122 -11.76 -0.95 3.00
CA ARG A 122 -12.02 -2.33 3.41
C ARG A 122 -10.92 -3.23 2.88
N VAL A 123 -10.44 -4.17 3.68
CA VAL A 123 -9.52 -5.22 3.22
C VAL A 123 -10.23 -6.18 2.28
N VAL A 124 -9.48 -6.73 1.31
CA VAL A 124 -10.04 -7.64 0.30
C VAL A 124 -10.37 -9.00 0.89
N SER A 125 -9.46 -9.59 1.65
CA SER A 125 -9.56 -10.96 2.15
C SER A 125 -8.71 -11.17 3.41
N GLU A 126 -8.83 -12.34 4.03
CA GLU A 126 -7.98 -12.75 5.17
C GLU A 126 -6.49 -12.85 4.81
N ALA A 127 -6.14 -13.11 3.55
CA ALA A 127 -4.77 -13.10 3.05
C ALA A 127 -4.07 -11.72 3.21
N PHE A 128 -4.83 -10.66 3.46
CA PHE A 128 -4.29 -9.35 3.83
C PHE A 128 -3.33 -9.42 5.02
N ALA A 129 -3.61 -10.28 6.00
CA ALA A 129 -2.81 -10.40 7.22
C ALA A 129 -1.43 -11.08 7.00
N GLU A 130 -1.19 -11.67 5.83
CA GLU A 130 0.08 -12.33 5.51
C GLU A 130 1.26 -11.35 5.38
N ASP A 131 1.02 -10.09 4.93
CA ASP A 131 2.05 -9.04 4.89
C ASP A 131 1.77 -7.96 5.93
N PRO A 132 2.51 -7.92 7.05
CA PRO A 132 2.31 -6.93 8.10
C PRO A 132 2.50 -5.47 7.64
N LEU A 133 3.22 -5.22 6.53
CA LEU A 133 3.37 -3.87 5.97
C LEU A 133 2.03 -3.27 5.55
N ARG A 134 1.06 -4.11 5.20
CA ARG A 134 -0.25 -3.64 4.72
C ARG A 134 -0.99 -2.78 5.75
N LEU A 135 -0.71 -2.93 7.06
CA LEU A 135 -1.28 -2.02 8.06
C LEU A 135 -0.80 -0.57 7.88
N PHE A 136 0.49 -0.36 7.55
CA PHE A 136 1.04 0.97 7.25
C PHE A 136 0.50 1.49 5.92
N ARG A 137 0.32 0.62 4.93
CA ARG A 137 -0.30 0.95 3.65
C ARG A 137 -1.73 1.47 3.84
N VAL A 138 -2.56 0.81 4.66
CA VAL A 138 -3.93 1.27 4.95
C VAL A 138 -3.92 2.63 5.65
N ALA A 139 -3.03 2.86 6.61
CA ALA A 139 -2.87 4.18 7.24
C ALA A 139 -2.50 5.25 6.20
N ARG A 140 -1.61 4.94 5.25
CA ARG A 140 -1.25 5.82 4.14
C ARG A 140 -2.43 6.07 3.20
N PHE A 141 -3.19 5.04 2.82
CA PHE A 141 -4.38 5.23 1.97
C PHE A 141 -5.44 6.09 2.66
N LYS A 142 -5.65 5.90 3.98
CA LYS A 142 -6.54 6.76 4.74
C LYS A 142 -6.10 8.23 4.69
N THR A 143 -4.80 8.48 4.70
CA THR A 143 -4.22 9.82 4.56
C THR A 143 -4.39 10.36 3.14
N LYS A 144 -4.02 9.57 2.11
CA LYS A 144 -4.19 9.97 0.70
C LYS A 144 -5.64 10.34 0.37
N LEU A 145 -6.59 9.60 0.92
CA LEU A 145 -8.01 9.74 0.64
C LEU A 145 -8.75 10.62 1.65
N ALA A 146 -8.03 11.36 2.50
CA ALA A 146 -8.62 12.17 3.57
C ALA A 146 -9.57 13.26 3.05
N GLU A 147 -9.17 13.95 1.97
CA GLU A 147 -9.97 15.00 1.34
C GLU A 147 -11.32 14.47 0.81
N PHE A 148 -11.38 13.19 0.46
CA PHE A 148 -12.60 12.50 0.04
C PHE A 148 -13.40 11.90 1.21
N LYS A 149 -12.97 12.13 2.47
CA LYS A 149 -13.65 11.70 3.70
C LYS A 149 -13.82 10.17 3.82
N PHE A 150 -12.92 9.37 3.27
CA PHE A 150 -12.96 7.92 3.43
C PHE A 150 -12.84 7.51 4.91
N SER A 151 -13.53 6.44 5.29
CA SER A 151 -13.44 5.83 6.62
C SER A 151 -13.03 4.36 6.51
N ILE A 152 -12.22 3.90 7.46
CA ILE A 152 -11.88 2.47 7.56
C ILE A 152 -13.06 1.74 8.19
N THR A 153 -13.46 0.59 7.61
CA THR A 153 -14.56 -0.22 8.17
C THR A 153 -14.20 -0.83 9.51
N LYS A 154 -15.22 -1.19 10.31
CA LYS A 154 -15.02 -1.76 11.64
C LYS A 154 -14.19 -3.05 11.58
N ASP A 155 -14.57 -3.98 10.71
CA ASP A 155 -13.89 -5.28 10.55
C ASP A 155 -12.42 -5.08 10.15
N THR A 156 -12.15 -4.13 9.22
CA THR A 156 -10.79 -3.76 8.83
C THR A 156 -10.00 -3.19 10.02
N LEU A 157 -10.59 -2.29 10.82
CA LEU A 157 -9.93 -1.75 12.01
C LEU A 157 -9.58 -2.84 13.03
N GLU A 158 -10.47 -3.81 13.23
CA GLU A 158 -10.24 -4.95 14.11
C GLU A 158 -9.11 -5.82 13.60
N MET A 159 -9.09 -6.15 12.30
CA MET A 159 -8.00 -6.91 11.67
C MET A 159 -6.66 -6.17 11.81
N LEU A 160 -6.58 -4.89 11.46
CA LEU A 160 -5.37 -4.08 11.60
C LEU A 160 -4.87 -4.03 13.06
N THR A 161 -5.79 -3.96 14.01
CA THR A 161 -5.42 -3.96 15.44
C THR A 161 -4.85 -5.32 15.86
N LYS A 162 -5.47 -6.43 15.43
CA LYS A 162 -4.92 -7.78 15.67
C LYS A 162 -3.52 -7.94 15.06
N MET A 163 -3.34 -7.52 13.80
CA MET A 163 -2.03 -7.55 13.14
C MET A 163 -0.99 -6.71 13.89
N SER A 164 -1.35 -5.52 14.35
CA SER A 164 -0.46 -4.65 15.11
C SER A 164 -0.05 -5.25 16.46
N LEU A 165 -0.86 -6.10 17.06
CA LEU A 165 -0.54 -6.79 18.31
C LEU A 165 0.26 -8.07 18.08
N ASN A 166 0.27 -8.59 16.87
CA ASN A 166 1.10 -9.72 16.48
C ASN A 166 2.55 -9.25 16.32
N ASN A 167 3.50 -10.11 16.74
CA ASN A 167 4.94 -9.80 16.67
C ASN A 167 5.51 -9.80 15.24
N GLU A 168 4.74 -10.17 14.23
CA GLU A 168 5.21 -10.25 12.83
C GLU A 168 5.67 -8.91 12.26
N VAL A 169 5.11 -7.79 12.71
CA VAL A 169 5.56 -6.44 12.33
C VAL A 169 7.03 -6.19 12.68
N ASN A 170 7.56 -6.85 13.72
CA ASN A 170 8.95 -6.71 14.13
C ASN A 170 9.95 -7.30 13.11
N PHE A 171 9.48 -8.15 12.19
CA PHE A 171 10.30 -8.73 11.12
C PHE A 171 10.29 -7.89 9.83
N LEU A 172 9.54 -6.79 9.80
CA LEU A 172 9.60 -5.86 8.67
C LEU A 172 10.93 -5.12 8.66
N SER A 173 11.50 -4.95 7.46
CA SER A 173 12.65 -4.09 7.32
C SER A 173 12.26 -2.62 7.58
N GLY A 174 13.15 -1.89 8.22
CA GLY A 174 12.93 -0.48 8.54
C GLY A 174 12.67 0.37 7.31
N GLU A 175 13.36 0.06 6.19
CA GLU A 175 13.19 0.76 4.91
C GLU A 175 11.76 0.70 4.40
N ARG A 176 11.12 -0.48 4.50
CA ARG A 176 9.73 -0.63 4.03
C ARG A 176 8.77 0.21 4.87
N ILE A 177 8.98 0.28 6.20
CA ILE A 177 8.18 1.14 7.08
C ILE A 177 8.42 2.61 6.73
N TRP A 178 9.67 3.00 6.49
CA TRP A 178 10.02 4.36 6.10
C TRP A 178 9.40 4.76 4.77
N GLU A 179 9.47 3.91 3.76
CA GLU A 179 8.85 4.17 2.45
C GLU A 179 7.36 4.48 2.55
N GLU A 180 6.59 3.71 3.31
CA GLU A 180 5.17 3.97 3.52
C GLU A 180 4.94 5.27 4.32
N THR A 181 5.80 5.53 5.32
CA THR A 181 5.76 6.75 6.14
C THR A 181 6.08 7.97 5.29
N GLN A 182 7.16 7.92 4.51
CA GLN A 182 7.58 9.00 3.62
C GLN A 182 6.48 9.33 2.60
N LYS A 183 5.87 8.30 1.98
CA LYS A 183 4.74 8.48 1.07
C LYS A 183 3.55 9.14 1.75
N ALA A 184 3.26 8.79 3.01
CA ALA A 184 2.19 9.41 3.78
C ALA A 184 2.47 10.88 4.12
N LEU A 185 3.71 11.22 4.45
CA LEU A 185 4.15 12.60 4.74
C LEU A 185 4.08 13.54 3.52
N ARG A 186 4.15 13.01 2.30
CA ARG A 186 3.97 13.80 1.07
C ARG A 186 2.55 14.32 0.88
N TYR A 187 1.55 13.65 1.45
CA TYR A 187 0.16 14.08 1.31
C TYR A 187 -0.18 15.25 2.24
N ARG A 188 -1.25 15.97 1.91
CA ARG A 188 -1.97 16.78 2.89
C ARG A 188 -2.55 15.88 3.98
N ASN A 189 -2.92 16.48 5.10
CA ASN A 189 -3.51 15.76 6.24
C ASN A 189 -2.64 14.59 6.76
N SER A 190 -1.32 14.73 6.67
CA SER A 190 -0.36 13.69 7.07
C SER A 190 -0.48 13.28 8.55
N SER A 191 -1.05 14.14 9.41
CA SER A 191 -1.38 13.81 10.80
C SER A 191 -2.35 12.62 10.92
N ILE A 192 -3.17 12.37 9.87
CA ILE A 192 -4.10 11.23 9.81
C ILE A 192 -3.36 9.89 9.78
N TYR A 193 -2.18 9.83 9.16
CA TYR A 193 -1.34 8.64 9.17
C TYR A 193 -1.02 8.19 10.59
N PHE A 194 -0.43 9.08 11.38
CA PHE A 194 -0.07 8.78 12.76
C PHE A 194 -1.30 8.58 13.67
N SER A 195 -2.39 9.32 13.41
CA SER A 195 -3.66 9.12 14.14
C SER A 195 -4.25 7.74 13.88
N THR A 196 -4.14 7.24 12.64
CA THR A 196 -4.57 5.89 12.28
C THR A 196 -3.69 4.85 12.95
N LEU A 197 -2.36 5.01 12.90
CA LEU A 197 -1.41 4.12 13.57
C LEU A 197 -1.65 4.07 15.08
N LYS A 198 -1.95 5.21 15.73
CA LYS A 198 -2.31 5.24 17.16
C LYS A 198 -3.59 4.46 17.42
N LYS A 199 -4.62 4.66 16.59
CA LYS A 199 -5.91 3.98 16.72
C LYS A 199 -5.79 2.46 16.64
N ILE A 200 -4.96 1.94 15.73
CA ILE A 200 -4.72 0.49 15.57
C ILE A 200 -3.55 -0.03 16.45
N LYS A 201 -3.08 0.75 17.42
CA LYS A 201 -1.97 0.43 18.34
C LYS A 201 -0.62 0.19 17.64
N ALA A 202 -0.45 0.63 16.39
CA ALA A 202 0.79 0.48 15.63
C ALA A 202 1.81 1.61 15.86
N ILE A 203 1.44 2.66 16.59
CA ILE A 203 2.35 3.78 16.91
C ILE A 203 3.57 3.31 17.73
N LYS A 204 3.46 2.21 18.46
CA LYS A 204 4.56 1.60 19.23
C LYS A 204 5.79 1.21 18.38
N TYR A 205 5.61 1.05 17.07
CA TYR A 205 6.72 0.75 16.14
C TYR A 205 7.57 1.98 15.82
N PHE A 206 7.07 3.18 16.17
CA PHE A 206 7.80 4.44 16.14
C PHE A 206 8.29 4.76 17.55
N GLU A 207 9.43 4.19 17.90
CA GLU A 207 9.99 4.21 19.25
C GLU A 207 10.18 5.63 19.79
N GLY A 208 9.66 5.88 20.99
CA GLY A 208 9.69 7.21 21.63
C GLY A 208 8.61 8.18 21.18
N LEU A 209 7.89 7.89 20.09
CA LEU A 209 6.82 8.77 19.63
C LEU A 209 5.57 8.68 20.52
N ASP A 210 5.30 7.54 21.11
CA ASP A 210 4.08 7.34 21.92
C ASP A 210 4.04 8.22 23.17
N GLU A 211 5.19 8.48 23.79
CA GLU A 211 5.33 9.29 25.01
C GLU A 211 4.99 10.77 24.79
N CYS A 212 5.27 11.30 23.60
CA CYS A 212 5.05 12.71 23.24
C CYS A 212 3.99 12.90 22.15
N TYR A 213 3.27 11.85 21.82
CA TYR A 213 2.36 11.76 20.67
C TYR A 213 1.41 12.95 20.53
N SER A 214 0.64 13.27 21.60
CA SER A 214 -0.39 14.32 21.52
C SER A 214 0.19 15.70 21.25
N LYS A 215 1.37 15.99 21.81
CA LYS A 215 2.09 17.26 21.62
C LYS A 215 2.64 17.37 20.20
N ASN A 216 3.34 16.34 19.75
CA ASN A 216 3.92 16.29 18.41
C ASN A 216 2.87 16.29 17.31
N LEU A 217 1.75 15.57 17.51
CA LEU A 217 0.66 15.55 16.53
C LEU A 217 0.04 16.93 16.33
N LYS A 218 -0.07 17.75 17.38
CA LYS A 218 -0.56 19.15 17.27
C LYS A 218 0.35 19.98 16.36
N LEU A 219 1.66 19.81 16.49
CA LEU A 219 2.64 20.50 15.64
C LEU A 219 2.55 20.03 14.20
N LEU A 220 2.50 18.71 13.97
CA LEU A 220 2.36 18.17 12.61
C LEU A 220 1.11 18.70 11.92
N LYS A 221 0.00 18.86 12.64
CA LYS A 221 -1.26 19.41 12.09
C LYS A 221 -1.11 20.82 11.52
N CYS A 222 -0.15 21.61 11.98
CA CYS A 222 0.12 22.94 11.40
C CYS A 222 0.57 22.85 9.94
N LEU A 223 1.14 21.71 9.50
CA LEU A 223 1.55 21.47 8.12
C LEU A 223 0.58 20.56 7.34
N ASP A 224 -0.59 20.24 7.86
CA ASP A 224 -1.55 19.35 7.19
C ASP A 224 -2.08 19.90 5.86
N SER A 225 -2.09 21.21 5.69
CA SER A 225 -2.46 21.85 4.40
C SER A 225 -1.37 21.78 3.33
N GLN A 226 -0.15 21.41 3.70
CA GLN A 226 1.00 21.40 2.80
C GLN A 226 1.24 20.00 2.20
N LYS A 227 1.78 19.96 0.96
CA LYS A 227 2.27 18.76 0.30
C LYS A 227 3.79 18.74 0.27
N ASP A 228 4.36 17.56 0.11
CA ASP A 228 5.79 17.33 -0.18
C ASP A 228 6.79 17.94 0.82
N MET A 229 6.36 18.27 2.03
CA MET A 229 7.22 18.74 3.13
C MET A 229 7.58 17.57 4.06
N VAL A 230 8.29 16.58 3.51
CA VAL A 230 8.56 15.32 4.24
C VAL A 230 9.46 15.54 5.44
N SER A 231 10.57 16.26 5.27
CA SER A 231 11.57 16.50 6.32
C SER A 231 10.99 17.33 7.46
N GLU A 232 10.27 18.41 7.13
CA GLU A 232 9.67 19.30 8.12
C GLU A 232 8.57 18.59 8.90
N LYS A 233 7.71 17.84 8.22
CA LYS A 233 6.67 17.04 8.87
C LYS A 233 7.24 15.94 9.74
N TRP A 234 8.33 15.29 9.29
CA TRP A 234 9.05 14.30 10.08
C TRP A 234 9.69 14.93 11.32
N ALA A 235 10.31 16.09 11.18
CA ALA A 235 10.86 16.82 12.31
C ALA A 235 9.78 17.20 13.34
N LEU A 236 8.63 17.72 12.88
CA LEU A 236 7.54 18.12 13.79
C LEU A 236 6.91 16.94 14.55
N ILE A 237 6.71 15.80 13.89
CA ILE A 237 6.13 14.63 14.56
C ILE A 237 7.08 14.01 15.58
N ASN A 238 8.38 14.32 15.51
CA ASN A 238 9.41 13.79 16.41
C ASN A 238 10.02 14.85 17.34
N LEU A 239 9.58 16.10 17.29
CA LEU A 239 10.25 17.24 17.93
C LEU A 239 10.54 17.04 19.44
N PHE A 240 9.63 16.38 20.15
CA PHE A 240 9.80 16.10 21.58
C PHE A 240 10.18 14.64 21.86
N SER A 241 10.48 13.85 20.83
CA SER A 241 10.93 12.46 21.01
C SER A 241 12.38 12.43 21.48
N LYS A 242 12.63 11.82 22.63
CA LYS A 242 13.98 11.60 23.16
C LYS A 242 14.74 10.47 22.47
N LYS A 243 14.05 9.69 21.60
CA LYS A 243 14.59 8.49 20.96
C LYS A 243 14.63 8.61 19.42
N ILE A 244 14.64 9.84 18.89
CA ILE A 244 14.58 10.06 17.44
C ILE A 244 15.74 9.38 16.70
N GLU A 245 16.97 9.49 17.20
CA GLU A 245 18.15 8.88 16.58
C GLU A 245 18.04 7.34 16.51
N ILE A 246 17.50 6.72 17.57
CA ILE A 246 17.26 5.27 17.63
C ILE A 246 16.20 4.89 16.60
N LEU A 247 15.11 5.66 16.52
CA LEU A 247 14.02 5.46 15.59
C LEU A 247 14.51 5.59 14.14
N GLU A 248 15.23 6.68 13.81
CA GLU A 248 15.74 6.93 12.45
C GLU A 248 16.70 5.83 11.98
N LYS A 249 17.57 5.35 12.87
CA LYS A 249 18.43 4.21 12.59
C LYS A 249 17.63 2.93 12.36
N LYS A 250 16.59 2.69 13.17
CA LYS A 250 15.75 1.50 13.10
C LYS A 250 14.94 1.43 11.80
N ILE A 251 14.32 2.53 11.39
CA ILE A 251 13.51 2.61 10.17
C ILE A 251 14.31 3.11 8.95
N ARG A 252 15.62 3.32 9.12
CA ARG A 252 16.56 3.71 8.06
C ARG A 252 16.15 4.97 7.31
N VAL A 253 15.85 6.02 8.06
CA VAL A 253 15.62 7.36 7.49
C VAL A 253 16.91 7.82 6.79
N PRO A 254 16.85 8.25 5.52
CA PRO A 254 18.02 8.84 4.85
C PRO A 254 18.52 10.07 5.61
N LYS A 255 19.85 10.24 5.66
CA LYS A 255 20.49 11.43 6.25
C LYS A 255 20.31 12.64 5.33
#